data_cfff2f09c167aa90c0a462472d07117d
#
_entry.id   cfff2f09c167aa90c0a462472d07117d
#
_cell.length_a   1.000
_cell.length_b   1.000
_cell.length_c   1.000
_cell.angle_alpha   90.00
_cell.angle_beta   90.00
_cell.angle_gamma   90.00
#
_symmetry.space_group_name_H-M   'P 1'
#
loop_
_entity.id
_entity.type
_entity.pdbx_description
1 polymer ?
#
loop_
_entity_poly.entity_id
_entity_poly.type
_entity_poly.pdbx_seq_one_letter_code
_entity_poly.pdbx_strand_id
1 'polypeptide(L)'
;TLELILSNHRMDCLTCSRNAHCELRQLASDMGIDTVRYQSDDLMPRIDDSAPHLVRDNSKCILCRRCVAACKANQAVGVIGANERGFSTHIGCAFEAPLGDSPCVSCGQCITVCPTGALTEKDDTAKVWAALRDPSKHVVVQPAPSVRATLGECFGMPIGTNVEGKMVAALRRLGFDGVFDTDTAADFTIMEEATEFVQRVKNGGTLPLITSCSPGWVKFCETYYPDMIPNLSSCKSPQQMFGALTKTYYAEKMGLDPHDIVCVSVMPCTAKKFEIGRDDMSAAG
;
A
#
# COMPACT_ATOMS: atom_id res chain seq x y z
N THR A 1 26.28 21.29 8.35
CA THR A 1 25.63 19.99 8.67
C THR A 1 24.72 19.52 7.53
N LEU A 2 23.85 20.39 6.98
CA LEU A 2 22.93 20.02 5.91
C LEU A 2 23.64 19.60 4.64
N GLU A 3 24.73 20.30 4.26
CA GLU A 3 25.57 19.91 3.11
C GLU A 3 26.22 18.52 3.31
N LEU A 4 26.61 18.15 4.53
CA LEU A 4 27.11 16.81 4.83
C LEU A 4 26.03 15.72 4.70
N ILE A 5 24.78 16.04 5.00
CA ILE A 5 23.66 15.14 4.75
C ILE A 5 23.41 15.01 3.24
N LEU A 6 23.44 16.15 2.54
CA LEU A 6 23.24 16.17 1.07
C LEU A 6 24.37 15.45 0.33
N SER A 7 25.62 15.50 0.81
CA SER A 7 26.75 14.80 0.18
C SER A 7 26.58 13.27 0.16
N ASN A 8 25.85 12.71 1.14
CA ASN A 8 25.54 11.29 1.22
C ASN A 8 24.15 10.94 0.65
N HIS A 9 23.45 11.92 0.06
CA HIS A 9 22.12 11.74 -0.51
C HIS A 9 22.17 11.78 -2.02
N ARG A 10 21.63 10.78 -2.68
CA ARG A 10 21.51 10.75 -4.14
C ARG A 10 20.51 11.81 -4.60
N MET A 11 21.01 12.87 -5.23
CA MET A 11 20.25 14.05 -5.64
C MET A 11 19.65 13.93 -7.05
N ASP A 12 18.93 12.86 -7.35
CA ASP A 12 18.14 12.69 -8.59
C ASP A 12 16.73 13.32 -8.47
N CYS A 13 16.66 14.53 -7.93
CA CYS A 13 15.43 15.20 -7.53
C CYS A 13 14.37 15.27 -8.63
N LEU A 14 14.76 15.48 -9.89
CA LEU A 14 13.82 15.63 -11.01
C LEU A 14 13.04 14.35 -11.32
N THR A 15 13.62 13.19 -11.01
CA THR A 15 13.00 11.87 -11.21
C THR A 15 12.52 11.23 -9.91
N CYS A 16 12.77 11.89 -8.78
CA CYS A 16 12.38 11.38 -7.48
C CYS A 16 10.87 11.55 -7.23
N SER A 17 10.19 10.48 -6.83
CA SER A 17 8.76 10.51 -6.50
C SER A 17 8.39 11.48 -5.37
N ARG A 18 9.35 11.81 -4.49
CA ARG A 18 9.17 12.79 -3.40
C ARG A 18 9.47 14.24 -3.79
N ASN A 19 9.83 14.52 -5.03
CA ASN A 19 10.32 15.84 -5.46
C ASN A 19 9.42 17.02 -4.98
N ALA A 20 8.10 16.90 -5.11
CA ALA A 20 7.14 17.95 -4.72
C ALA A 20 6.96 18.10 -3.19
N HIS A 21 7.33 17.09 -2.40
CA HIS A 21 7.06 17.02 -0.95
C HIS A 21 8.29 16.55 -0.14
N CYS A 22 9.50 16.84 -0.64
CA CYS A 22 10.75 16.43 0.03
C CYS A 22 11.17 17.47 1.06
N GLU A 23 11.15 17.10 2.35
CA GLU A 23 11.58 18.00 3.44
C GLU A 23 13.06 18.40 3.30
N LEU A 24 13.92 17.47 2.87
CA LEU A 24 15.35 17.76 2.68
C LEU A 24 15.58 18.81 1.59
N ARG A 25 14.88 18.70 0.47
CA ARG A 25 14.97 19.68 -0.62
C ARG A 25 14.45 21.04 -0.19
N GLN A 26 13.33 21.07 0.54
CA GLN A 26 12.77 22.33 1.06
C GLN A 26 13.77 23.02 2.00
N LEU A 27 14.34 22.29 2.95
CA LEU A 27 15.35 22.82 3.87
C LEU A 27 16.60 23.33 3.16
N ALA A 28 17.06 22.62 2.12
CA ALA A 28 18.21 23.08 1.32
C ALA A 28 17.90 24.41 0.61
N SER A 29 16.71 24.54 0.05
CA SER A 29 16.24 25.79 -0.58
C SER A 29 16.11 26.92 0.42
N ASP A 30 15.50 26.69 1.59
CA ASP A 30 15.30 27.69 2.64
C ASP A 30 16.63 28.22 3.22
N MET A 31 17.67 27.37 3.20
CA MET A 31 19.03 27.74 3.65
C MET A 31 19.93 28.24 2.55
N GLY A 32 19.44 28.39 1.30
CA GLY A 32 20.22 28.88 0.16
C GLY A 32 21.37 27.97 -0.24
N ILE A 33 21.21 26.64 -0.11
CA ILE A 33 22.23 25.67 -0.49
C ILE A 33 21.97 25.25 -1.94
N ASP A 34 22.64 25.92 -2.86
CA ASP A 34 22.54 25.63 -4.30
C ASP A 34 23.59 24.61 -4.75
N THR A 35 24.70 24.52 -4.04
CA THR A 35 25.81 23.59 -4.34
C THR A 35 26.27 22.89 -3.07
N VAL A 36 26.69 21.63 -3.22
CA VAL A 36 27.26 20.84 -2.12
C VAL A 36 28.76 20.75 -2.28
N ARG A 37 29.50 21.27 -1.31
CA ARG A 37 30.98 21.32 -1.33
C ARG A 37 31.64 19.97 -1.07
N TYR A 38 30.93 19.08 -0.39
CA TYR A 38 31.42 17.76 -0.01
C TYR A 38 30.92 16.72 -1.01
N GLN A 39 31.74 15.73 -1.30
CA GLN A 39 31.38 14.60 -2.14
C GLN A 39 31.46 13.32 -1.34
N SER A 40 30.55 12.40 -1.62
CA SER A 40 30.59 11.03 -1.09
C SER A 40 31.04 10.08 -2.20
N ASP A 41 31.86 9.13 -1.81
CA ASP A 41 32.35 8.10 -2.74
C ASP A 41 31.30 7.00 -3.00
N ASP A 42 30.20 6.97 -2.24
CA ASP A 42 29.20 5.89 -2.28
C ASP A 42 27.78 6.45 -2.41
N LEU A 43 27.40 6.84 -3.62
CA LEU A 43 26.03 7.27 -3.99
C LEU A 43 25.29 6.22 -4.85
N MET A 44 25.79 4.99 -4.87
CA MET A 44 25.15 3.92 -5.65
C MET A 44 23.80 3.56 -5.04
N PRO A 45 22.79 3.27 -5.89
CA PRO A 45 21.50 2.82 -5.41
C PRO A 45 21.65 1.55 -4.53
N ARG A 46 21.02 1.58 -3.35
CA ARG A 46 20.91 0.43 -2.45
C ARG A 46 19.43 0.13 -2.27
N ILE A 47 18.87 -0.58 -3.25
CA ILE A 47 17.44 -0.78 -3.39
C ILE A 47 17.05 -2.15 -2.86
N ASP A 48 16.04 -2.17 -2.00
CA ASP A 48 15.30 -3.36 -1.61
C ASP A 48 13.84 -3.18 -2.07
N ASP A 49 13.44 -3.94 -3.06
CA ASP A 49 12.09 -3.97 -3.64
C ASP A 49 11.41 -5.33 -3.44
N SER A 50 11.93 -6.15 -2.52
CA SER A 50 11.44 -7.48 -2.21
C SER A 50 10.01 -7.49 -1.65
N ALA A 51 9.62 -6.43 -0.93
CA ALA A 51 8.27 -6.32 -0.39
C ALA A 51 7.25 -5.98 -1.48
N PRO A 52 6.01 -6.53 -1.43
CA PRO A 52 4.99 -6.26 -2.45
C PRO A 52 4.46 -4.83 -2.44
N HIS A 53 4.67 -4.09 -1.35
CA HIS A 53 3.98 -2.82 -1.06
C HIS A 53 4.89 -1.60 -1.06
N LEU A 54 6.20 -1.75 -0.87
CA LEU A 54 7.13 -0.62 -0.82
C LEU A 54 8.47 -0.95 -1.46
N VAL A 55 9.17 0.12 -1.82
CA VAL A 55 10.57 0.11 -2.23
C VAL A 55 11.37 0.92 -1.23
N ARG A 56 12.51 0.40 -0.80
CA ARG A 56 13.48 1.08 0.06
C ARG A 56 14.77 1.36 -0.73
N ASP A 57 15.14 2.62 -0.86
CA ASP A 57 16.39 3.06 -1.46
C ASP A 57 17.24 3.79 -0.41
N ASN A 58 18.21 3.10 0.14
CA ASN A 58 19.09 3.66 1.17
C ASN A 58 20.03 4.75 0.66
N SER A 59 20.24 4.90 -0.67
CA SER A 59 21.01 6.02 -1.22
C SER A 59 20.29 7.38 -1.04
N LYS A 60 18.99 7.35 -0.74
CA LYS A 60 18.16 8.52 -0.43
C LYS A 60 17.86 8.68 1.06
N CYS A 61 18.40 7.80 1.89
CA CYS A 61 18.15 7.80 3.33
C CYS A 61 19.06 8.80 4.04
N ILE A 62 18.48 9.64 4.89
CA ILE A 62 19.21 10.61 5.72
C ILE A 62 19.39 10.13 7.18
N LEU A 63 19.14 8.87 7.45
CA LEU A 63 19.30 8.22 8.76
C LEU A 63 18.52 8.91 9.91
N CYS A 64 17.43 9.60 9.62
CA CYS A 64 16.60 10.28 10.61
C CYS A 64 15.85 9.33 11.56
N ARG A 65 15.75 8.03 11.23
CA ARG A 65 15.12 6.96 12.01
C ARG A 65 13.62 7.15 12.30
N ARG A 66 12.93 8.10 11.67
CA ARG A 66 11.47 8.26 11.83
C ARG A 66 10.70 6.97 11.50
N CYS A 67 11.09 6.29 10.42
CA CYS A 67 10.49 5.01 10.02
C CYS A 67 10.69 3.91 11.07
N VAL A 68 11.86 3.85 11.71
CA VAL A 68 12.16 2.90 12.80
C VAL A 68 11.25 3.16 13.99
N ALA A 69 11.11 4.43 14.40
CA ALA A 69 10.23 4.82 15.49
C ALA A 69 8.76 4.49 15.18
N ALA A 70 8.29 4.82 13.97
CA ALA A 70 6.92 4.49 13.54
C ALA A 70 6.67 2.97 13.56
N CYS A 71 7.60 2.17 13.05
CA CYS A 71 7.47 0.72 13.01
C CYS A 71 7.46 0.10 14.42
N LYS A 72 8.37 0.56 15.29
CA LYS A 72 8.54 -0.02 16.64
C LYS A 72 7.56 0.54 17.66
N ALA A 73 7.45 1.87 17.75
CA ALA A 73 6.69 2.51 18.82
C ALA A 73 5.21 2.63 18.50
N ASN A 74 4.86 2.96 17.25
CA ASN A 74 3.46 3.17 16.88
C ASN A 74 2.76 1.89 16.40
N GLN A 75 3.47 1.06 15.62
CA GLN A 75 2.89 -0.14 15.03
C GLN A 75 3.20 -1.43 15.81
N ALA A 76 4.09 -1.38 16.80
CA ALA A 76 4.52 -2.53 17.60
C ALA A 76 5.07 -3.72 16.77
N VAL A 77 5.56 -3.45 15.55
CA VAL A 77 6.08 -4.49 14.62
C VAL A 77 7.60 -4.59 14.70
N GLY A 78 8.33 -3.47 14.59
CA GLY A 78 9.76 -3.37 14.86
C GLY A 78 10.68 -4.15 13.90
N VAL A 79 10.28 -4.40 12.64
CA VAL A 79 11.06 -5.19 11.67
C VAL A 79 12.21 -4.44 11.02
N ILE A 80 12.22 -3.11 11.10
CA ILE A 80 13.29 -2.27 10.55
C ILE A 80 14.04 -1.57 11.66
N GLY A 81 15.36 -1.47 11.50
CA GLY A 81 16.28 -0.85 12.44
C GLY A 81 17.47 -0.20 11.73
N ALA A 82 18.36 0.38 12.51
CA ALA A 82 19.65 0.82 11.98
C ALA A 82 20.63 -0.35 12.09
N ASN A 83 21.17 -0.74 10.95
CA ASN A 83 22.18 -1.79 10.82
C ASN A 83 23.54 -1.12 10.67
N GLU A 84 24.60 -1.85 11.02
CA GLU A 84 25.99 -1.42 10.97
C GLU A 84 26.29 -0.15 11.80
N ARG A 85 27.45 0.45 11.57
CA ARG A 85 27.91 1.66 12.27
C ARG A 85 28.83 2.51 11.41
N GLY A 86 29.03 3.77 11.81
CA GLY A 86 29.84 4.71 11.03
C GLY A 86 29.24 4.99 9.67
N PHE A 87 30.07 5.04 8.65
CA PHE A 87 29.64 5.32 7.27
C PHE A 87 28.82 4.19 6.64
N SER A 88 28.92 2.97 7.16
CA SER A 88 28.14 1.82 6.68
C SER A 88 26.73 1.78 7.26
N THR A 89 26.38 2.68 8.19
CA THR A 89 25.06 2.72 8.81
C THR A 89 23.97 2.90 7.77
N HIS A 90 22.96 2.03 7.81
CA HIS A 90 21.79 2.12 6.94
C HIS A 90 20.55 1.57 7.65
N ILE A 91 19.38 1.83 7.09
CA ILE A 91 18.13 1.28 7.60
C ILE A 91 17.85 -0.05 6.90
N GLY A 92 17.67 -1.11 7.69
CA GLY A 92 17.50 -2.47 7.20
C GLY A 92 16.65 -3.34 8.12
N CYS A 93 16.46 -4.59 7.73
CA CYS A 93 15.94 -5.64 8.60
C CYS A 93 17.09 -6.33 9.34
N ALA A 94 16.76 -7.11 10.36
CA ALA A 94 17.74 -7.89 11.08
C ALA A 94 18.48 -8.85 10.12
N PHE A 95 19.81 -9.00 10.32
CA PHE A 95 20.68 -9.88 9.51
C PHE A 95 20.67 -9.58 8.01
N GLU A 96 20.40 -8.32 7.62
CA GLU A 96 20.31 -7.90 6.22
C GLU A 96 19.26 -8.67 5.41
N ALA A 97 18.27 -9.24 6.09
CA ALA A 97 17.20 -9.96 5.41
C ALA A 97 16.40 -9.00 4.50
N PRO A 98 15.93 -9.44 3.32
CA PRO A 98 15.01 -8.69 2.50
C PRO A 98 13.73 -8.34 3.28
N LEU A 99 13.16 -7.16 3.03
CA LEU A 99 11.95 -6.75 3.74
C LEU A 99 10.75 -7.67 3.45
N GLY A 100 10.70 -8.23 2.23
CA GLY A 100 9.67 -9.19 1.84
C GLY A 100 9.66 -10.47 2.66
N ASP A 101 10.83 -10.89 3.16
CA ASP A 101 11.00 -12.10 3.96
C ASP A 101 10.82 -11.84 5.46
N SER A 102 10.63 -10.59 5.85
CA SER A 102 10.46 -10.19 7.25
C SER A 102 8.98 -10.27 7.68
N PRO A 103 8.69 -10.31 8.99
CA PRO A 103 7.32 -10.25 9.50
C PRO A 103 6.69 -8.84 9.39
N CYS A 104 7.02 -8.12 8.32
CA CYS A 104 6.41 -6.82 8.01
C CYS A 104 4.92 -7.00 7.70
N VAL A 105 4.07 -6.22 8.37
CA VAL A 105 2.60 -6.27 8.19
C VAL A 105 2.11 -5.39 7.03
N SER A 106 3.01 -4.83 6.24
CA SER A 106 2.70 -4.01 5.05
C SER A 106 1.85 -2.76 5.32
N CYS A 107 1.88 -2.22 6.56
CA CYS A 107 1.02 -1.09 6.97
C CYS A 107 1.36 0.26 6.32
N GLY A 108 2.55 0.43 5.71
CA GLY A 108 2.98 1.65 5.02
C GLY A 108 3.34 2.84 5.92
N GLN A 109 3.24 2.74 7.25
CA GLN A 109 3.50 3.87 8.15
C GLN A 109 4.94 4.40 8.07
N CYS A 110 5.89 3.55 7.73
CA CYS A 110 7.27 3.97 7.47
C CYS A 110 7.41 4.89 6.25
N ILE A 111 6.54 4.73 5.25
CA ILE A 111 6.51 5.57 4.04
C ILE A 111 6.00 6.97 4.40
N THR A 112 4.91 7.06 5.17
CA THR A 112 4.26 8.34 5.52
C THR A 112 5.15 9.26 6.32
N VAL A 113 6.02 8.70 7.17
CA VAL A 113 6.94 9.49 8.02
C VAL A 113 8.32 9.72 7.38
N CYS A 114 8.58 9.14 6.21
CA CYS A 114 9.86 9.34 5.52
C CYS A 114 9.93 10.76 4.92
N PRO A 115 10.93 11.58 5.32
CA PRO A 115 11.03 12.96 4.84
C PRO A 115 11.63 13.07 3.43
N THR A 116 12.17 11.97 2.91
CA THR A 116 12.81 11.88 1.60
C THR A 116 12.23 10.77 0.75
N GLY A 117 12.77 10.50 -0.44
CA GLY A 117 12.36 9.40 -1.31
C GLY A 117 12.99 8.05 -0.97
N ALA A 118 13.49 7.86 0.27
CA ALA A 118 14.12 6.61 0.66
C ALA A 118 13.12 5.44 0.86
N LEU A 119 11.89 5.76 1.20
CA LEU A 119 10.77 4.81 1.29
C LEU A 119 9.63 5.33 0.44
N THR A 120 9.20 4.54 -0.52
CA THR A 120 8.12 4.87 -1.44
C THR A 120 7.20 3.68 -1.64
N GLU A 121 5.98 3.93 -2.02
CA GLU A 121 5.05 2.88 -2.44
C GLU A 121 5.58 2.19 -3.70
N LYS A 122 5.36 0.89 -3.82
CA LYS A 122 5.62 0.17 -5.06
C LYS A 122 4.60 0.61 -6.11
N ASP A 123 5.08 1.12 -7.24
CA ASP A 123 4.23 1.64 -8.31
C ASP A 123 3.79 0.52 -9.25
N ASP A 124 2.48 0.27 -9.31
CA ASP A 124 1.86 -0.70 -10.22
C ASP A 124 1.08 -0.04 -11.36
N THR A 125 1.15 1.29 -11.51
CA THR A 125 0.41 2.01 -12.57
C THR A 125 0.77 1.54 -13.98
N ALA A 126 2.02 1.16 -14.22
CA ALA A 126 2.46 0.61 -15.50
C ALA A 126 1.71 -0.69 -15.87
N LYS A 127 1.42 -1.55 -14.88
CA LYS A 127 0.63 -2.77 -15.10
C LYS A 127 -0.82 -2.45 -15.48
N VAL A 128 -1.40 -1.44 -14.85
CA VAL A 128 -2.76 -0.98 -15.16
C VAL A 128 -2.82 -0.41 -16.58
N TRP A 129 -1.85 0.43 -16.97
CA TRP A 129 -1.77 0.95 -18.33
C TRP A 129 -1.56 -0.13 -19.38
N ALA A 130 -0.81 -1.19 -19.07
CA ALA A 130 -0.65 -2.33 -19.96
C ALA A 130 -1.97 -3.05 -20.17
N ALA A 131 -2.73 -3.31 -19.09
CA ALA A 131 -4.04 -3.93 -19.16
C ALA A 131 -5.05 -3.09 -19.96
N LEU A 132 -5.14 -1.77 -19.71
CA LEU A 132 -6.04 -0.85 -20.42
C LEU A 132 -5.74 -0.73 -21.93
N ARG A 133 -4.51 -1.04 -22.35
CA ARG A 133 -4.12 -1.02 -23.78
C ARG A 133 -4.30 -2.37 -24.48
N ASP A 134 -4.54 -3.41 -23.74
CA ASP A 134 -4.74 -4.76 -24.28
C ASP A 134 -6.23 -4.96 -24.63
N PRO A 135 -6.58 -5.01 -25.93
CA PRO A 135 -7.97 -5.14 -26.36
C PRO A 135 -8.58 -6.51 -26.03
N SER A 136 -7.77 -7.49 -25.61
CA SER A 136 -8.26 -8.79 -25.17
C SER A 136 -8.70 -8.82 -23.72
N LYS A 137 -8.42 -7.74 -22.95
CA LYS A 137 -8.76 -7.65 -21.52
C LYS A 137 -9.97 -6.76 -21.30
N HIS A 138 -10.81 -7.19 -20.36
CA HIS A 138 -11.91 -6.41 -19.82
C HIS A 138 -11.49 -5.88 -18.44
N VAL A 139 -11.22 -4.57 -18.37
CA VAL A 139 -10.59 -3.97 -17.19
C VAL A 139 -11.63 -3.24 -16.36
N VAL A 140 -11.86 -3.72 -15.15
CA VAL A 140 -12.79 -3.10 -14.20
C VAL A 140 -12.02 -2.48 -13.01
N VAL A 141 -12.58 -1.43 -12.42
CA VAL A 141 -11.95 -0.74 -11.30
C VAL A 141 -12.91 -0.53 -10.13
N GLN A 142 -12.36 -0.67 -8.92
CA GLN A 142 -13.04 -0.37 -7.66
C GLN A 142 -12.21 0.62 -6.82
N PRO A 143 -12.61 1.89 -6.70
CA PRO A 143 -12.02 2.81 -5.76
C PRO A 143 -12.57 2.61 -4.34
N ALA A 144 -11.68 2.80 -3.35
CA ALA A 144 -12.07 2.82 -1.95
C ALA A 144 -12.89 4.08 -1.62
N PRO A 145 -13.80 4.02 -0.63
CA PRO A 145 -14.65 5.17 -0.24
C PRO A 145 -13.88 6.43 0.11
N SER A 146 -12.72 6.30 0.74
CA SER A 146 -11.86 7.43 1.13
C SER A 146 -11.30 8.21 -0.06
N VAL A 147 -11.12 7.57 -1.23
CA VAL A 147 -10.56 8.22 -2.42
C VAL A 147 -11.48 9.35 -2.90
N ARG A 148 -12.81 9.16 -2.87
CA ARG A 148 -13.76 10.19 -3.28
C ARG A 148 -13.74 11.44 -2.39
N ALA A 149 -13.27 11.32 -1.14
CA ALA A 149 -13.17 12.45 -0.20
C ALA A 149 -11.79 13.13 -0.22
N THR A 150 -10.76 12.49 -0.77
CA THR A 150 -9.38 13.01 -0.78
C THR A 150 -8.87 13.40 -2.15
N LEU A 151 -9.38 12.79 -3.22
CA LEU A 151 -8.92 13.06 -4.59
C LEU A 151 -9.07 14.53 -5.00
N GLY A 152 -10.10 15.21 -4.51
CA GLY A 152 -10.36 16.62 -4.82
C GLY A 152 -9.21 17.55 -4.43
N GLU A 153 -8.50 17.24 -3.35
CA GLU A 153 -7.35 18.02 -2.86
C GLU A 153 -6.21 18.08 -3.88
N CYS A 154 -5.97 16.99 -4.61
CA CYS A 154 -4.96 16.94 -5.68
C CYS A 154 -5.28 17.91 -6.84
N PHE A 155 -6.51 18.38 -6.93
CA PHE A 155 -7.00 19.32 -7.96
C PHE A 155 -7.39 20.68 -7.37
N GLY A 156 -6.87 21.03 -6.20
CA GLY A 156 -7.07 22.32 -5.54
C GLY A 156 -8.47 22.55 -4.97
N MET A 157 -9.25 21.50 -4.78
CA MET A 157 -10.55 21.61 -4.11
C MET A 157 -10.37 21.63 -2.58
N PRO A 158 -11.32 22.20 -1.83
CA PRO A 158 -11.29 22.17 -0.37
C PRO A 158 -11.18 20.74 0.19
N ILE A 159 -10.49 20.60 1.33
CA ILE A 159 -10.34 19.33 2.05
C ILE A 159 -11.70 18.68 2.29
N GLY A 160 -11.80 17.38 2.02
CA GLY A 160 -13.01 16.60 2.24
C GLY A 160 -14.11 16.81 1.21
N THR A 161 -13.83 17.52 0.09
CA THR A 161 -14.82 17.66 -0.99
C THR A 161 -15.15 16.30 -1.60
N ASN A 162 -16.41 15.87 -1.53
CA ASN A 162 -16.85 14.65 -2.21
C ASN A 162 -16.82 14.84 -3.74
N VAL A 163 -15.97 14.08 -4.40
CA VAL A 163 -15.78 14.09 -5.87
C VAL A 163 -16.21 12.79 -6.54
N GLU A 164 -17.08 11.99 -5.93
CA GLU A 164 -17.50 10.69 -6.41
C GLU A 164 -17.86 10.66 -7.90
N GLY A 165 -18.81 11.49 -8.32
CA GLY A 165 -19.21 11.54 -9.74
C GLY A 165 -18.08 11.97 -10.68
N LYS A 166 -17.21 12.89 -10.25
CA LYS A 166 -16.03 13.32 -11.03
C LYS A 166 -15.00 12.19 -11.11
N MET A 167 -14.77 11.47 -10.02
CA MET A 167 -13.88 10.31 -9.96
C MET A 167 -14.34 9.20 -10.91
N VAL A 168 -15.62 8.83 -10.87
CA VAL A 168 -16.22 7.84 -11.78
C VAL A 168 -16.07 8.27 -13.24
N ALA A 169 -16.36 9.54 -13.54
CA ALA A 169 -16.22 10.08 -14.90
C ALA A 169 -14.75 10.06 -15.36
N ALA A 170 -13.80 10.36 -14.48
CA ALA A 170 -12.37 10.32 -14.78
C ALA A 170 -11.92 8.87 -15.08
N LEU A 171 -12.29 7.91 -14.25
CA LEU A 171 -11.95 6.50 -14.46
C LEU A 171 -12.52 5.96 -15.79
N ARG A 172 -13.75 6.29 -16.14
CA ARG A 172 -14.33 5.94 -17.45
C ARG A 172 -13.55 6.57 -18.61
N ARG A 173 -13.10 7.84 -18.47
CA ARG A 173 -12.28 8.50 -19.49
C ARG A 173 -10.88 7.91 -19.62
N LEU A 174 -10.34 7.30 -18.57
CA LEU A 174 -9.07 6.58 -18.62
C LEU A 174 -9.16 5.26 -19.40
N GLY A 175 -10.38 4.78 -19.67
CA GLY A 175 -10.61 3.58 -20.50
C GLY A 175 -10.99 2.33 -19.72
N PHE A 176 -11.39 2.45 -18.44
CA PHE A 176 -11.93 1.31 -17.70
C PHE A 176 -13.32 0.92 -18.27
N ASP A 177 -13.52 -0.37 -18.53
CA ASP A 177 -14.77 -0.93 -19.05
C ASP A 177 -15.88 -0.91 -18.00
N GLY A 178 -15.52 -1.14 -16.73
CA GLY A 178 -16.44 -1.08 -15.59
C GLY A 178 -15.85 -0.27 -14.43
N VAL A 179 -16.66 0.64 -13.87
CA VAL A 179 -16.31 1.39 -12.65
C VAL A 179 -17.35 1.08 -11.60
N PHE A 180 -16.92 0.44 -10.52
CA PHE A 180 -17.76 -0.02 -9.42
C PHE A 180 -17.36 0.65 -8.12
N ASP A 181 -18.24 0.61 -7.13
CA ASP A 181 -17.95 1.08 -5.79
C ASP A 181 -17.60 -0.10 -4.87
N THR A 182 -16.48 0.01 -4.15
CA THR A 182 -16.10 -0.97 -3.13
C THR A 182 -17.13 -1.07 -2.01
N ASP A 183 -17.93 -0.03 -1.76
CA ASP A 183 -19.01 -0.06 -0.76
C ASP A 183 -20.07 -1.13 -1.08
N THR A 184 -20.36 -1.39 -2.34
CA THR A 184 -21.26 -2.51 -2.73
C THR A 184 -20.72 -3.85 -2.24
N ALA A 185 -19.41 -4.08 -2.35
CA ALA A 185 -18.79 -5.30 -1.84
C ALA A 185 -18.70 -5.30 -0.30
N ALA A 186 -18.61 -4.12 0.32
CA ALA A 186 -18.68 -4.00 1.77
C ALA A 186 -20.07 -4.36 2.32
N ASP A 187 -21.15 -4.05 1.61
CA ASP A 187 -22.50 -4.47 1.98
C ASP A 187 -22.62 -6.01 2.03
N PHE A 188 -22.05 -6.71 1.02
CA PHE A 188 -21.98 -8.16 1.06
C PHE A 188 -21.13 -8.68 2.22
N THR A 189 -19.99 -8.05 2.50
CA THR A 189 -19.13 -8.42 3.64
C THR A 189 -19.90 -8.28 4.95
N ILE A 190 -20.64 -7.18 5.14
CA ILE A 190 -21.46 -6.96 6.35
C ILE A 190 -22.52 -8.06 6.51
N MET A 191 -23.20 -8.43 5.43
CA MET A 191 -24.21 -9.49 5.45
C MET A 191 -23.63 -10.84 5.87
N GLU A 192 -22.49 -11.21 5.30
CA GLU A 192 -21.80 -12.46 5.61
C GLU A 192 -21.24 -12.47 7.04
N GLU A 193 -20.55 -11.40 7.47
CA GLU A 193 -19.98 -11.30 8.82
C GLU A 193 -21.08 -11.25 9.87
N ALA A 194 -22.20 -10.56 9.63
CA ALA A 194 -23.33 -10.55 10.55
C ALA A 194 -23.97 -11.94 10.67
N THR A 195 -24.07 -12.67 9.56
CA THR A 195 -24.57 -14.04 9.54
C THR A 195 -23.64 -14.96 10.33
N GLU A 196 -22.33 -14.87 10.09
CA GLU A 196 -21.31 -15.62 10.84
C GLU A 196 -21.39 -15.30 12.34
N PHE A 197 -21.50 -14.03 12.71
CA PHE A 197 -21.63 -13.62 14.12
C PHE A 197 -22.84 -14.24 14.78
N VAL A 198 -24.02 -14.18 14.15
CA VAL A 198 -25.25 -14.77 14.68
C VAL A 198 -25.12 -16.30 14.84
N GLN A 199 -24.46 -16.96 13.88
CA GLN A 199 -24.20 -18.41 13.96
C GLN A 199 -23.25 -18.73 15.11
N ARG A 200 -22.15 -17.96 15.30
CA ARG A 200 -21.24 -18.15 16.44
C ARG A 200 -21.94 -17.98 17.78
N VAL A 201 -22.81 -16.99 17.94
CA VAL A 201 -23.59 -16.75 19.16
C VAL A 201 -24.55 -17.90 19.41
N LYS A 202 -25.27 -18.38 18.38
CA LYS A 202 -26.28 -19.46 18.55
C LYS A 202 -25.67 -20.83 18.80
N ASN A 203 -24.53 -21.12 18.21
CA ASN A 203 -23.92 -22.45 18.21
C ASN A 203 -22.73 -22.57 19.17
N GLY A 204 -22.44 -21.55 20.00
CA GLY A 204 -21.31 -21.55 20.94
C GLY A 204 -19.96 -21.45 20.28
N GLY A 205 -19.85 -20.70 19.13
CA GLY A 205 -18.59 -20.47 18.45
C GLY A 205 -17.69 -19.47 19.17
N THR A 206 -16.47 -19.30 18.65
CA THR A 206 -15.44 -18.41 19.25
C THR A 206 -15.85 -16.95 19.17
N LEU A 207 -15.83 -16.27 20.33
CA LEU A 207 -16.11 -14.85 20.51
C LEU A 207 -14.97 -14.17 21.30
N PRO A 208 -14.71 -12.86 21.11
CA PRO A 208 -15.38 -11.97 20.15
C PRO A 208 -15.08 -12.37 18.70
N LEU A 209 -15.99 -12.06 17.78
CA LEU A 209 -15.69 -12.07 16.33
C LEU A 209 -14.98 -10.76 15.97
N ILE A 210 -13.85 -10.86 15.31
CA ILE A 210 -13.04 -9.73 14.86
C ILE A 210 -13.02 -9.72 13.35
N THR A 211 -13.35 -8.57 12.74
CA THR A 211 -13.38 -8.44 11.27
C THR A 211 -11.99 -8.61 10.64
N SER A 212 -11.93 -9.15 9.43
CA SER A 212 -10.71 -9.49 8.70
C SER A 212 -10.45 -8.61 7.46
N CYS A 213 -11.19 -7.51 7.31
CA CYS A 213 -11.07 -6.64 6.13
C CYS A 213 -9.75 -5.84 6.05
N SER A 214 -8.97 -5.76 7.14
CA SER A 214 -7.66 -5.10 7.19
C SER A 214 -6.53 -6.13 7.07
N PRO A 215 -5.85 -6.25 5.90
CA PRO A 215 -4.84 -7.30 5.73
C PRO A 215 -3.59 -7.07 6.60
N GLY A 216 -3.28 -5.83 6.96
CA GLY A 216 -2.21 -5.54 7.90
C GLY A 216 -2.49 -6.07 9.30
N TRP A 217 -3.75 -5.96 9.77
CA TRP A 217 -4.20 -6.57 11.01
C TRP A 217 -4.17 -8.09 10.96
N VAL A 218 -4.68 -8.68 9.87
CA VAL A 218 -4.68 -10.14 9.70
C VAL A 218 -3.25 -10.68 9.78
N LYS A 219 -2.30 -10.10 9.02
CA LYS A 219 -0.89 -10.51 9.07
C LYS A 219 -0.26 -10.28 10.45
N PHE A 220 -0.63 -9.20 11.14
CA PHE A 220 -0.17 -8.94 12.50
C PHE A 220 -0.68 -10.02 13.46
N CYS A 221 -1.95 -10.38 13.37
CA CYS A 221 -2.56 -11.45 14.16
C CYS A 221 -1.88 -12.81 13.90
N GLU A 222 -1.74 -13.18 12.64
CA GLU A 222 -1.07 -14.43 12.22
C GLU A 222 0.36 -14.53 12.76
N THR A 223 1.07 -13.40 12.83
CA THR A 223 2.48 -13.38 13.21
C THR A 223 2.69 -13.32 14.73
N TYR A 224 1.93 -12.47 15.41
CA TYR A 224 2.19 -12.13 16.81
C TYR A 224 1.14 -12.66 17.79
N TYR A 225 -0.06 -13.02 17.29
CA TYR A 225 -1.19 -13.49 18.09
C TYR A 225 -1.91 -14.67 17.42
N PRO A 226 -1.19 -15.77 17.07
CA PRO A 226 -1.79 -16.89 16.34
C PRO A 226 -2.98 -17.53 17.07
N ASP A 227 -3.00 -17.48 18.40
CA ASP A 227 -4.10 -17.98 19.21
C ASP A 227 -5.42 -17.23 19.00
N MET A 228 -5.35 -16.01 18.43
CA MET A 228 -6.52 -15.20 18.09
C MET A 228 -7.06 -15.45 16.67
N ILE A 229 -6.40 -16.27 15.85
CA ILE A 229 -6.88 -16.58 14.50
C ILE A 229 -8.32 -17.12 14.49
N PRO A 230 -8.75 -18.00 15.43
CA PRO A 230 -10.14 -18.44 15.48
C PRO A 230 -11.18 -17.34 15.76
N ASN A 231 -10.73 -16.19 16.26
CA ASN A 231 -11.58 -15.01 16.47
C ASN A 231 -11.79 -14.19 15.20
N LEU A 232 -10.91 -14.32 14.20
CA LEU A 232 -11.08 -13.60 12.95
C LEU A 232 -12.30 -14.06 12.19
N SER A 233 -12.96 -13.13 11.48
CA SER A 233 -13.99 -13.48 10.52
C SER A 233 -13.41 -14.33 9.40
N SER A 234 -14.17 -15.30 8.94
CA SER A 234 -13.82 -16.11 7.77
C SER A 234 -14.10 -15.40 6.45
N CYS A 235 -14.71 -14.22 6.48
CA CYS A 235 -15.08 -13.48 5.29
C CYS A 235 -13.87 -12.83 4.60
N LYS A 236 -13.92 -12.83 3.28
CA LYS A 236 -13.00 -12.02 2.47
C LYS A 236 -13.23 -10.52 2.73
N SER A 237 -12.18 -9.72 2.55
CA SER A 237 -12.33 -8.26 2.59
C SER A 237 -13.24 -7.76 1.46
N PRO A 238 -13.82 -6.55 1.57
CA PRO A 238 -14.60 -5.95 0.46
C PRO A 238 -13.86 -5.94 -0.87
N GLN A 239 -12.56 -5.69 -0.87
CA GLN A 239 -11.74 -5.77 -2.08
C GLN A 239 -11.78 -7.17 -2.70
N GLN A 240 -11.61 -8.21 -1.91
CA GLN A 240 -11.59 -9.59 -2.37
C GLN A 240 -13.00 -10.11 -2.67
N MET A 241 -14.02 -9.67 -1.94
CA MET A 241 -15.43 -9.94 -2.27
C MET A 241 -15.77 -9.39 -3.65
N PHE A 242 -15.37 -8.15 -3.95
CA PHE A 242 -15.55 -7.55 -5.27
C PHE A 242 -14.85 -8.40 -6.36
N GLY A 243 -13.59 -8.78 -6.13
CA GLY A 243 -12.83 -9.61 -7.07
C GLY A 243 -13.54 -10.93 -7.36
N ALA A 244 -14.01 -11.62 -6.32
CA ALA A 244 -14.74 -12.88 -6.46
C ALA A 244 -16.06 -12.71 -7.23
N LEU A 245 -16.86 -11.70 -6.89
CA LEU A 245 -18.13 -11.41 -7.57
C LEU A 245 -17.91 -11.01 -9.04
N THR A 246 -16.86 -10.27 -9.32
CA THR A 246 -16.53 -9.86 -10.69
C THR A 246 -16.11 -11.06 -11.55
N LYS A 247 -15.29 -11.92 -10.99
CA LYS A 247 -14.78 -13.11 -11.68
C LYS A 247 -15.82 -14.25 -11.79
N THR A 248 -16.93 -14.18 -11.06
CA THR A 248 -18.00 -15.18 -11.10
C THR A 248 -19.29 -14.60 -11.68
N TYR A 249 -20.08 -13.94 -10.84
CA TYR A 249 -21.40 -13.42 -11.21
C TYR A 249 -21.38 -12.41 -12.38
N TYR A 250 -20.48 -11.40 -12.29
CA TYR A 250 -20.39 -10.39 -13.34
C TYR A 250 -19.89 -11.01 -14.65
N ALA A 251 -18.86 -11.87 -14.62
CA ALA A 251 -18.36 -12.58 -15.79
C ALA A 251 -19.48 -13.38 -16.49
N GLU A 252 -20.26 -14.14 -15.73
CA GLU A 252 -21.41 -14.89 -16.25
C GLU A 252 -22.47 -13.98 -16.89
N LYS A 253 -22.84 -12.90 -16.22
CA LYS A 253 -23.85 -11.94 -16.70
C LYS A 253 -23.44 -11.23 -17.98
N MET A 254 -22.14 -10.94 -18.13
CA MET A 254 -21.59 -10.27 -19.30
C MET A 254 -21.16 -11.24 -20.41
N GLY A 255 -21.16 -12.55 -20.14
CA GLY A 255 -20.67 -13.56 -21.09
C GLY A 255 -19.16 -13.47 -21.33
N LEU A 256 -18.40 -13.07 -20.31
CA LEU A 256 -16.95 -12.89 -20.39
C LEU A 256 -16.21 -14.07 -19.76
N ASP A 257 -15.02 -14.39 -20.29
CA ASP A 257 -14.12 -15.31 -19.62
C ASP A 257 -13.53 -14.63 -18.37
N PRO A 258 -13.65 -15.22 -17.17
CA PRO A 258 -13.02 -14.69 -15.94
C PRO A 258 -11.52 -14.40 -16.07
N HIS A 259 -10.78 -15.16 -16.90
CA HIS A 259 -9.35 -14.98 -17.14
C HIS A 259 -9.02 -13.72 -17.96
N ASP A 260 -9.99 -13.19 -18.71
CA ASP A 260 -9.83 -11.95 -19.46
C ASP A 260 -10.23 -10.71 -18.66
N ILE A 261 -10.82 -10.89 -17.49
CA ILE A 261 -11.17 -9.78 -16.61
C ILE A 261 -9.98 -9.41 -15.72
N VAL A 262 -9.60 -8.15 -15.77
CA VAL A 262 -8.58 -7.56 -14.87
C VAL A 262 -9.28 -6.66 -13.85
N CYS A 263 -9.22 -7.04 -12.58
CA CYS A 263 -9.76 -6.23 -11.47
C CYS A 263 -8.69 -5.28 -10.93
N VAL A 264 -8.92 -3.99 -11.05
CA VAL A 264 -8.05 -2.94 -10.51
C VAL A 264 -8.66 -2.34 -9.24
N SER A 265 -7.85 -2.24 -8.19
CA SER A 265 -8.24 -1.60 -6.93
C SER A 265 -7.48 -0.29 -6.74
N VAL A 266 -8.21 0.80 -6.50
CA VAL A 266 -7.63 2.10 -6.10
C VAL A 266 -7.82 2.24 -4.60
N MET A 267 -6.80 1.79 -3.85
CA MET A 267 -6.85 1.67 -2.39
C MET A 267 -5.74 2.49 -1.74
N PRO A 268 -6.02 3.39 -0.79
CA PRO A 268 -5.01 4.10 0.00
C PRO A 268 -4.50 3.21 1.14
N CYS A 269 -4.19 1.96 0.84
CA CYS A 269 -3.78 0.93 1.79
C CYS A 269 -2.72 0.03 1.16
N THR A 270 -1.48 0.16 1.60
CA THR A 270 -0.37 -0.63 1.06
C THR A 270 -0.48 -2.12 1.36
N ALA A 271 -1.12 -2.50 2.49
CA ALA A 271 -1.35 -3.90 2.85
C ALA A 271 -2.30 -4.62 1.88
N LYS A 272 -3.12 -3.90 1.10
CA LYS A 272 -3.95 -4.49 0.05
C LYS A 272 -3.12 -5.13 -1.08
N LYS A 273 -1.90 -4.63 -1.32
CA LYS A 273 -0.96 -5.27 -2.25
C LYS A 273 -0.43 -6.62 -1.73
N PHE A 274 -0.29 -6.76 -0.42
CA PHE A 274 0.01 -8.05 0.19
C PHE A 274 -1.19 -9.00 0.10
N GLU A 275 -2.41 -8.51 0.35
CA GLU A 275 -3.63 -9.31 0.32
C GLU A 275 -3.86 -9.99 -1.04
N ILE A 276 -3.68 -9.26 -2.15
CA ILE A 276 -3.89 -9.82 -3.50
C ILE A 276 -2.86 -10.89 -3.90
N GLY A 277 -1.74 -10.99 -3.19
CA GLY A 277 -0.71 -12.00 -3.42
C GLY A 277 -0.81 -13.22 -2.49
N ARG A 278 -1.87 -13.33 -1.68
CA ARG A 278 -2.07 -14.48 -0.79
C ARG A 278 -2.67 -15.65 -1.56
N ASP A 279 -2.14 -16.85 -1.31
CA ASP A 279 -2.60 -18.08 -1.96
C ASP A 279 -4.07 -18.42 -1.63
N ASP A 280 -4.55 -18.03 -0.44
CA ASP A 280 -5.92 -18.25 0.02
C ASP A 280 -6.95 -17.28 -0.60
N MET A 281 -6.51 -16.34 -1.43
CA MET A 281 -7.39 -15.35 -2.08
C MET A 281 -7.73 -15.69 -3.54
N SER A 282 -7.18 -16.76 -4.13
CA SER A 282 -7.31 -17.13 -5.55
C SER A 282 -8.53 -18.00 -5.86
N ALA A 283 -9.54 -18.12 -4.98
CA ALA A 283 -10.67 -19.04 -5.12
C ALA A 283 -11.58 -18.78 -6.37
N ALA A 284 -11.48 -17.61 -6.99
CA ALA A 284 -12.25 -17.26 -8.19
C ALA A 284 -11.39 -17.16 -9.47
N GLY A 285 -10.19 -17.69 -9.46
CA GLY A 285 -9.24 -17.69 -10.58
C GLY A 285 -8.21 -16.60 -10.57
#